data_c168eb44e91f82af0d2db1b428f45006
#
_entry.id   c168eb44e91f82af0d2db1b428f45006
#
_cell.length_a   1.000
_cell.length_b   1.000
_cell.length_c   1.000
_cell.angle_alpha   90.00
_cell.angle_beta   90.00
_cell.angle_gamma   90.00
#
_symmetry.space_group_name_H-M   'P 1'
#
loop_
_entity.id
_entity.type
_entity.pdbx_description
1 polymer ?
#
loop_
_entity_poly.entity_id
_entity_poly.type
_entity_poly.pdbx_seq_one_letter_code
_entity_poly.pdbx_strand_id
1 'polypeptide(L)'
;MPRRLALAAAALLLAAACTPRNVAGRPDASAAQPPVPRALWVEATDALLAPTAEWTNKVELADLNGDGRLDLLFANGGDYSTPGTPERNRAFYNSGPGKPFVERTTEVFGTTPDLARVVKARDFNGDGRIDVFVGTTYQTQSRLYLSDGSEGFVKRTASHLPAVLLSVGDAEPGDVDGDGDLDLVLADWGPGNNMSNAGGRVRLWLNDGAGRFVDGTAAHLPDELVRFSWDLELVDVDNDFDLDVLVSCKRCGGGSLYRNDGSGKFANDPRGLPQYTNNYEYEAMDLDGDGFLDLVTINDGEIVGGVGSSRREHVLRNDGKGRYLDATDAWWPVSENIGEDDNVVAFLDVDSDGDADFVIGSLSGPDRLLINDGKGHLRTANDVFVGDKTPGTLGLAIGDLDGDGRMDVVQAQGEVKGAERERIFLGRGLALDVSPPVVGPVAHVPTTNGVLVRARVHDRKGPTLPTEWRRVEVRWNSSAGAGATPLVWYGEYLWRAVVPTNAGGFRVCAVDAAGNETCRTVPS
;
A
#
# COMPACT_ATOMS: atom_id res chain seq x y z
N MET A 1 69.19 51.59 -5.00
CA MET A 1 69.58 51.22 -6.38
C MET A 1 69.78 49.70 -6.41
N PRO A 2 69.27 48.94 -7.40
CA PRO A 2 68.63 49.32 -8.65
C PRO A 2 67.21 48.75 -8.80
N ARG A 3 66.50 49.30 -9.78
CA ARG A 3 65.16 48.92 -10.33
C ARG A 3 65.21 47.55 -10.99
N ARG A 4 64.12 46.76 -10.87
CA ARG A 4 63.82 45.72 -11.82
C ARG A 4 62.35 45.90 -12.29
N LEU A 5 62.29 45.96 -13.65
CA LEU A 5 61.07 46.07 -14.42
C LEU A 5 60.16 44.81 -14.20
N ALA A 6 58.88 45.02 -14.10
CA ALA A 6 57.87 43.98 -14.23
C ALA A 6 57.35 44.00 -15.66
N LEU A 7 57.42 42.86 -16.38
CA LEU A 7 56.72 42.62 -17.65
C LEU A 7 55.28 42.21 -17.32
N ALA A 8 54.34 42.94 -17.86
CA ALA A 8 52.91 42.56 -17.87
C ALA A 8 52.67 41.68 -19.10
N ALA A 9 52.24 40.44 -18.86
CA ALA A 9 51.69 39.56 -19.89
C ALA A 9 50.16 39.75 -19.91
N ALA A 10 49.62 40.28 -21.02
CA ALA A 10 48.20 40.37 -21.28
C ALA A 10 47.68 39.01 -21.75
N ALA A 11 46.84 38.38 -20.97
CA ALA A 11 46.05 37.21 -21.40
C ALA A 11 44.72 37.70 -22.02
N LEU A 12 44.56 37.45 -23.33
CA LEU A 12 43.26 37.61 -24.00
C LEU A 12 42.33 36.51 -23.57
N LEU A 13 41.30 36.86 -22.81
CA LEU A 13 40.13 36.00 -22.54
C LEU A 13 39.16 36.14 -23.74
N LEU A 14 39.05 35.09 -24.55
CA LEU A 14 37.91 34.93 -25.46
C LEU A 14 36.68 34.60 -24.63
N ALA A 15 35.77 35.55 -24.46
CA ALA A 15 34.42 35.31 -23.95
C ALA A 15 33.58 34.66 -25.07
N ALA A 16 33.36 33.34 -24.94
CA ALA A 16 32.35 32.67 -25.72
C ALA A 16 30.97 33.10 -25.18
N ALA A 17 30.23 33.89 -25.97
CA ALA A 17 28.86 34.25 -25.68
C ALA A 17 27.98 32.99 -25.77
N CYS A 18 27.56 32.43 -24.64
CA CYS A 18 26.46 31.51 -24.60
C CYS A 18 25.15 32.31 -24.83
N THR A 19 24.57 32.17 -26.00
CA THR A 19 23.19 32.57 -26.24
C THR A 19 22.28 31.65 -25.41
N PRO A 20 21.35 32.17 -24.60
CA PRO A 20 20.39 31.33 -23.92
C PRO A 20 19.49 30.67 -24.99
N ARG A 21 19.50 29.32 -25.02
CA ARG A 21 18.45 28.58 -25.70
C ARG A 21 17.11 28.97 -25.04
N ASN A 22 16.17 29.44 -25.83
CA ASN A 22 14.78 29.54 -25.41
C ASN A 22 14.32 28.18 -24.91
N VAL A 23 14.23 28.03 -23.61
CA VAL A 23 13.43 26.98 -22.98
C VAL A 23 11.99 27.34 -23.35
N ALA A 24 11.32 26.42 -24.05
CA ALA A 24 9.92 26.55 -24.37
C ALA A 24 9.15 26.94 -23.10
N GLY A 25 8.31 27.94 -23.22
CA GLY A 25 7.63 28.57 -22.09
C GLY A 25 6.88 27.50 -21.27
N ARG A 26 6.99 27.62 -19.95
CA ARG A 26 6.06 26.98 -19.03
C ARG A 26 4.65 27.24 -19.55
N PRO A 27 3.76 26.23 -19.59
CA PRO A 27 2.36 26.48 -19.86
C PRO A 27 1.84 27.51 -18.85
N ASP A 28 1.13 28.49 -19.33
CA ASP A 28 0.51 29.54 -18.53
C ASP A 28 -0.37 28.90 -17.43
N ALA A 29 -0.23 29.36 -16.22
CA ALA A 29 -1.05 28.95 -15.07
C ALA A 29 -2.54 29.39 -15.19
N SER A 30 -3.02 29.69 -16.39
CA SER A 30 -4.41 30.05 -16.73
C SER A 30 -5.11 29.02 -17.62
N ALA A 31 -4.49 27.88 -17.92
CA ALA A 31 -5.24 26.79 -18.55
C ALA A 31 -6.33 26.33 -17.57
N ALA A 32 -7.60 26.43 -18.01
CA ALA A 32 -8.71 25.91 -17.21
C ALA A 32 -8.41 24.43 -16.87
N GLN A 33 -8.41 24.10 -15.59
CA GLN A 33 -8.22 22.73 -15.16
C GLN A 33 -9.25 21.83 -15.87
N PRO A 34 -8.88 20.62 -16.30
CA PRO A 34 -9.82 19.70 -16.93
C PRO A 34 -11.03 19.48 -16.02
N PRO A 35 -12.22 19.24 -16.59
CA PRO A 35 -13.40 18.98 -15.79
C PRO A 35 -13.18 17.75 -14.92
N VAL A 36 -13.66 17.80 -13.67
CA VAL A 36 -13.61 16.66 -12.75
C VAL A 36 -14.41 15.50 -13.35
N PRO A 37 -13.85 14.29 -13.43
CA PRO A 37 -14.53 13.13 -14.00
C PRO A 37 -15.76 12.73 -13.18
N ARG A 38 -16.73 12.08 -13.85
CA ARG A 38 -17.97 11.56 -13.23
C ARG A 38 -18.31 10.22 -13.84
N ALA A 39 -19.07 9.41 -13.10
CA ALA A 39 -19.58 8.15 -13.60
C ALA A 39 -18.46 7.21 -14.12
N LEU A 40 -17.38 7.09 -13.36
CA LEU A 40 -16.23 6.27 -13.71
C LEU A 40 -16.49 4.78 -13.49
N TRP A 41 -17.16 4.46 -12.40
CA TRP A 41 -17.45 3.09 -11.98
C TRP A 41 -18.95 2.80 -11.99
N VAL A 42 -19.31 1.65 -12.55
CA VAL A 42 -20.70 1.20 -12.69
C VAL A 42 -20.89 -0.06 -11.86
N GLU A 43 -21.89 -0.06 -10.99
CA GLU A 43 -22.18 -1.21 -10.13
C GLU A 43 -22.53 -2.45 -10.95
N ALA A 44 -21.88 -3.57 -10.65
CA ALA A 44 -22.08 -4.87 -11.28
C ALA A 44 -22.32 -6.00 -10.26
N THR A 45 -22.52 -5.68 -9.00
CA THR A 45 -22.61 -6.61 -7.88
C THR A 45 -23.59 -7.74 -8.13
N ASP A 46 -24.84 -7.42 -8.52
CA ASP A 46 -25.89 -8.42 -8.75
C ASP A 46 -25.57 -9.42 -9.86
N ALA A 47 -24.74 -9.00 -10.82
CA ALA A 47 -24.35 -9.85 -11.94
C ALA A 47 -23.14 -10.74 -11.62
N LEU A 48 -22.27 -10.28 -10.71
CA LEU A 48 -20.96 -10.89 -10.50
C LEU A 48 -20.84 -11.62 -9.16
N LEU A 49 -21.48 -11.14 -8.09
CA LEU A 49 -21.28 -11.65 -6.75
C LEU A 49 -22.58 -12.23 -6.17
N ALA A 50 -22.50 -13.44 -5.61
CA ALA A 50 -23.58 -13.99 -4.83
C ALA A 50 -23.88 -13.09 -3.61
N PRO A 51 -25.13 -13.01 -3.13
CA PRO A 51 -25.46 -12.18 -1.98
C PRO A 51 -24.61 -12.51 -0.76
N THR A 52 -24.06 -11.49 -0.15
CA THR A 52 -23.33 -11.49 1.11
C THR A 52 -24.13 -10.66 2.13
N ALA A 53 -23.89 -10.88 3.41
CA ALA A 53 -24.60 -10.15 4.47
C ALA A 53 -23.80 -10.22 5.79
N GLU A 54 -22.50 -10.45 5.70
CA GLU A 54 -21.58 -10.48 6.83
C GLU A 54 -21.05 -9.08 7.12
N TRP A 55 -20.63 -8.84 8.33
CA TRP A 55 -19.83 -7.68 8.67
C TRP A 55 -18.42 -7.89 8.11
N THR A 56 -18.08 -7.23 7.01
CA THR A 56 -16.80 -7.38 6.33
C THR A 56 -15.89 -6.21 6.66
N ASN A 57 -14.70 -6.50 7.17
CA ASN A 57 -13.74 -5.51 7.61
C ASN A 57 -12.71 -5.12 6.54
N LYS A 58 -12.20 -6.10 5.81
CA LYS A 58 -11.20 -5.88 4.74
C LYS A 58 -11.49 -6.83 3.59
N VAL A 59 -11.08 -6.41 2.39
CA VAL A 59 -11.09 -7.21 1.17
C VAL A 59 -9.67 -7.28 0.62
N GLU A 60 -9.29 -8.44 0.09
CA GLU A 60 -8.00 -8.67 -0.57
C GLU A 60 -8.23 -9.28 -1.95
N LEU A 61 -7.43 -8.86 -2.93
CA LEU A 61 -7.41 -9.42 -4.28
C LEU A 61 -6.16 -10.26 -4.47
N ALA A 62 -6.31 -11.47 -4.99
CA ALA A 62 -5.18 -12.33 -5.33
C ALA A 62 -5.58 -13.38 -6.37
N ASP A 63 -4.63 -13.86 -7.15
CA ASP A 63 -4.81 -15.05 -8.00
C ASP A 63 -4.56 -16.31 -7.15
N LEU A 64 -5.62 -16.82 -6.53
CA LEU A 64 -5.53 -17.93 -5.56
C LEU A 64 -5.30 -19.30 -6.22
N ASN A 65 -5.64 -19.43 -7.49
CA ASN A 65 -5.59 -20.70 -8.22
C ASN A 65 -4.54 -20.72 -9.34
N GLY A 66 -3.82 -19.62 -9.58
CA GLY A 66 -2.77 -19.51 -10.59
C GLY A 66 -3.29 -19.40 -12.02
N ASP A 67 -4.53 -18.94 -12.21
CA ASP A 67 -5.14 -18.82 -13.55
C ASP A 67 -4.99 -17.44 -14.19
N GLY A 68 -4.33 -16.52 -13.49
CA GLY A 68 -4.02 -15.16 -13.94
C GLY A 68 -5.16 -14.17 -13.74
N ARG A 69 -6.21 -14.52 -13.00
CA ARG A 69 -7.33 -13.64 -12.67
C ARG A 69 -7.40 -13.35 -11.19
N LEU A 70 -7.83 -12.15 -10.85
CA LEU A 70 -7.99 -11.73 -9.45
C LEU A 70 -9.24 -12.37 -8.84
N ASP A 71 -9.05 -13.12 -7.78
CA ASP A 71 -10.08 -13.67 -6.90
C ASP A 71 -10.31 -12.74 -5.72
N LEU A 72 -11.40 -12.94 -4.97
CA LEU A 72 -11.80 -12.10 -3.84
C LEU A 72 -11.71 -12.87 -2.53
N LEU A 73 -11.11 -12.25 -1.51
CA LEU A 73 -11.11 -12.71 -0.13
C LEU A 73 -11.72 -11.63 0.77
N PHE A 74 -12.63 -12.02 1.66
CA PHE A 74 -13.26 -11.13 2.62
C PHE A 74 -13.01 -11.59 4.05
N ALA A 75 -12.50 -10.68 4.90
CA ALA A 75 -12.29 -10.88 6.33
C ALA A 75 -13.54 -10.46 7.10
N ASN A 76 -14.26 -11.43 7.67
CA ASN A 76 -15.59 -11.23 8.21
C ASN A 76 -15.65 -11.46 9.72
N GLY A 77 -16.56 -10.74 10.37
CA GLY A 77 -16.91 -10.88 11.77
C GLY A 77 -16.18 -9.92 12.68
N GLY A 78 -16.67 -9.81 13.88
CA GLY A 78 -16.20 -8.83 14.86
C GLY A 78 -16.76 -7.44 14.60
N ASP A 79 -16.85 -6.68 15.67
CA ASP A 79 -17.27 -5.28 15.72
C ASP A 79 -16.13 -4.53 16.44
N TYR A 80 -15.99 -3.24 16.30
CA TYR A 80 -14.93 -2.50 16.99
C TYR A 80 -15.30 -2.11 18.42
N SER A 81 -16.59 -2.10 18.76
CA SER A 81 -17.10 -1.76 20.09
C SER A 81 -17.25 -2.97 21.01
N THR A 82 -17.57 -4.11 20.44
CA THR A 82 -17.75 -5.41 21.11
C THR A 82 -17.14 -6.51 20.23
N PRO A 83 -16.96 -7.74 20.73
CA PRO A 83 -16.53 -8.83 19.86
C PRO A 83 -17.47 -9.11 18.69
N GLY A 84 -18.73 -8.69 18.78
CA GLY A 84 -19.73 -8.97 17.75
C GLY A 84 -20.03 -10.46 17.62
N THR A 85 -20.50 -10.86 16.44
CA THR A 85 -20.75 -12.25 16.10
C THR A 85 -19.61 -12.79 15.26
N PRO A 86 -19.02 -13.97 15.58
CA PRO A 86 -18.09 -14.62 14.68
C PRO A 86 -18.80 -14.98 13.37
N GLU A 87 -18.20 -14.64 12.24
CA GLU A 87 -18.74 -14.86 10.90
C GLU A 87 -17.75 -15.63 10.03
N ARG A 88 -18.22 -16.21 8.94
CA ARG A 88 -17.34 -16.93 8.02
C ARG A 88 -16.64 -15.94 7.09
N ASN A 89 -15.33 -16.00 7.03
CA ASN A 89 -14.59 -15.37 5.93
C ASN A 89 -15.09 -15.95 4.60
N ARG A 90 -15.04 -15.15 3.53
CA ARG A 90 -15.54 -15.57 2.23
C ARG A 90 -14.42 -15.54 1.18
N ALA A 91 -14.48 -16.49 0.27
CA ALA A 91 -13.60 -16.55 -0.90
C ALA A 91 -14.44 -16.80 -2.16
N PHE A 92 -14.14 -16.04 -3.22
CA PHE A 92 -14.83 -16.15 -4.49
C PHE A 92 -13.82 -16.17 -5.63
N TYR A 93 -13.84 -17.21 -6.43
CA TYR A 93 -12.93 -17.38 -7.57
C TYR A 93 -13.52 -16.77 -8.84
N ASN A 94 -12.69 -16.05 -9.57
CA ASN A 94 -13.05 -15.37 -10.80
C ASN A 94 -13.19 -16.36 -11.95
N SER A 95 -14.37 -16.47 -12.52
CA SER A 95 -14.68 -17.37 -13.65
C SER A 95 -14.38 -16.78 -15.02
N GLY A 96 -13.83 -15.57 -15.06
CA GLY A 96 -13.49 -14.83 -16.28
C GLY A 96 -14.54 -13.81 -16.71
N PRO A 97 -14.23 -13.01 -17.73
CA PRO A 97 -15.00 -11.83 -18.13
C PRO A 97 -16.51 -12.05 -18.22
N GLY A 98 -17.28 -11.19 -17.53
CA GLY A 98 -18.74 -11.19 -17.56
C GLY A 98 -19.42 -12.42 -16.94
N LYS A 99 -18.67 -13.27 -16.24
CA LYS A 99 -19.22 -14.42 -15.51
C LYS A 99 -19.25 -14.13 -14.02
N PRO A 100 -20.24 -14.67 -13.27
CA PRO A 100 -20.24 -14.58 -11.82
C PRO A 100 -19.01 -15.23 -11.20
N PHE A 101 -18.53 -14.66 -10.12
CA PHE A 101 -17.57 -15.29 -9.24
C PHE A 101 -18.16 -16.56 -8.61
N VAL A 102 -17.33 -17.57 -8.44
CA VAL A 102 -17.72 -18.85 -7.82
C VAL A 102 -17.25 -18.91 -6.39
N GLU A 103 -18.18 -19.08 -5.47
CA GLU A 103 -17.81 -19.21 -4.05
C GLU A 103 -16.97 -20.46 -3.79
N ARG A 104 -15.81 -20.28 -3.13
CA ARG A 104 -14.85 -21.28 -2.70
C ARG A 104 -14.50 -21.18 -1.21
N THR A 105 -15.38 -20.59 -0.44
CA THR A 105 -15.19 -20.33 0.99
C THR A 105 -14.77 -21.58 1.78
N THR A 106 -15.38 -22.72 1.50
CA THR A 106 -15.08 -23.95 2.25
C THR A 106 -13.71 -24.52 1.89
N GLU A 107 -13.28 -24.41 0.65
CA GLU A 107 -11.99 -24.86 0.15
C GLU A 107 -10.84 -24.02 0.69
N VAL A 108 -11.05 -22.71 0.87
CA VAL A 108 -10.04 -21.77 1.40
C VAL A 108 -10.04 -21.75 2.93
N PHE A 109 -11.16 -21.46 3.56
CA PHE A 109 -11.25 -21.19 5.00
C PHE A 109 -11.86 -22.32 5.84
N GLY A 110 -12.49 -23.31 5.20
CA GLY A 110 -13.30 -24.30 5.88
C GLY A 110 -14.66 -23.75 6.31
N THR A 111 -15.17 -24.24 7.45
CA THR A 111 -16.52 -23.91 7.94
C THR A 111 -16.55 -23.16 9.25
N THR A 112 -15.40 -22.90 9.85
CA THR A 112 -15.32 -22.27 11.19
C THR A 112 -15.49 -20.75 11.05
N PRO A 113 -16.43 -20.12 11.78
CA PRO A 113 -16.53 -18.67 11.81
C PRO A 113 -15.38 -18.08 12.66
N ASP A 114 -15.01 -16.85 12.33
CA ASP A 114 -13.94 -16.10 13.01
C ASP A 114 -14.40 -14.69 13.40
N LEU A 115 -13.58 -14.00 14.16
CA LEU A 115 -13.64 -12.55 14.36
C LEU A 115 -12.52 -11.92 13.53
N ALA A 116 -12.59 -12.09 12.21
CA ALA A 116 -11.53 -11.66 11.32
C ALA A 116 -11.58 -10.16 11.07
N ARG A 117 -10.40 -9.53 11.11
CA ARG A 117 -10.25 -8.10 10.86
C ARG A 117 -9.49 -7.83 9.57
N VAL A 118 -8.50 -8.66 9.26
CA VAL A 118 -7.64 -8.51 8.09
C VAL A 118 -7.42 -9.86 7.42
N VAL A 119 -7.28 -9.84 6.11
CA VAL A 119 -6.82 -10.97 5.30
C VAL A 119 -5.69 -10.50 4.39
N LYS A 120 -4.62 -11.29 4.29
CA LYS A 120 -3.48 -11.04 3.40
C LYS A 120 -3.16 -12.31 2.61
N ALA A 121 -2.94 -12.13 1.32
CA ALA A 121 -2.72 -13.21 0.36
C ALA A 121 -1.36 -13.05 -0.32
N ARG A 122 -0.36 -13.83 0.11
CA ARG A 122 1.02 -13.83 -0.40
C ARG A 122 1.60 -15.23 -0.37
N ASP A 123 2.68 -15.46 -1.09
CA ASP A 123 3.46 -16.69 -1.00
C ASP A 123 4.34 -16.64 0.26
N PHE A 124 3.86 -17.21 1.36
CA PHE A 124 4.58 -17.22 2.63
C PHE A 124 5.57 -18.37 2.78
N ASN A 125 5.49 -19.38 1.93
CA ASN A 125 6.33 -20.57 2.04
C ASN A 125 7.35 -20.75 0.89
N GLY A 126 7.41 -19.78 -0.05
CA GLY A 126 8.37 -19.76 -1.15
C GLY A 126 8.09 -20.81 -2.24
N ASP A 127 6.89 -21.37 -2.32
CA ASP A 127 6.55 -22.43 -3.27
C ASP A 127 5.94 -21.91 -4.58
N GLY A 128 5.79 -20.60 -4.73
CA GLY A 128 5.26 -19.92 -5.91
C GLY A 128 3.74 -19.89 -5.99
N ARG A 129 3.03 -20.26 -4.92
CA ARG A 129 1.57 -20.19 -4.81
C ARG A 129 1.15 -19.23 -3.70
N ILE A 130 -0.01 -18.65 -3.88
CA ILE A 130 -0.57 -17.73 -2.87
C ILE A 130 -1.10 -18.53 -1.68
N ASP A 131 -0.64 -18.16 -0.49
CA ASP A 131 -1.13 -18.59 0.82
C ASP A 131 -1.99 -17.48 1.43
N VAL A 132 -2.77 -17.78 2.48
CA VAL A 132 -3.69 -16.83 3.09
C VAL A 132 -3.45 -16.74 4.60
N PHE A 133 -3.14 -15.55 5.07
CA PHE A 133 -3.14 -15.18 6.48
C PHE A 133 -4.45 -14.45 6.82
N VAL A 134 -5.02 -14.76 8.00
CA VAL A 134 -6.20 -14.08 8.56
C VAL A 134 -5.86 -13.58 9.96
N GLY A 135 -5.81 -12.26 10.12
CA GLY A 135 -5.67 -11.60 11.41
C GLY A 135 -7.03 -11.53 12.10
N THR A 136 -7.08 -12.02 13.35
CA THR A 136 -8.31 -12.04 14.15
C THR A 136 -8.20 -11.14 15.36
N THR A 137 -9.33 -10.62 15.81
CA THR A 137 -9.40 -9.62 16.86
C THR A 137 -9.96 -10.15 18.18
N TYR A 138 -10.07 -9.30 19.21
CA TYR A 138 -10.63 -9.61 20.52
C TYR A 138 -9.98 -10.81 21.20
N GLN A 139 -8.65 -10.86 21.23
CA GLN A 139 -7.87 -11.90 21.90
C GLN A 139 -8.21 -13.28 21.37
N THR A 140 -8.24 -13.44 20.05
CA THR A 140 -8.41 -14.73 19.37
C THR A 140 -7.14 -15.12 18.62
N GLN A 141 -7.04 -16.37 18.20
CA GLN A 141 -5.90 -16.91 17.47
C GLN A 141 -6.07 -16.61 15.98
N SER A 142 -5.13 -15.85 15.38
CA SER A 142 -5.05 -15.66 13.92
C SER A 142 -4.86 -16.96 13.16
N ARG A 143 -5.10 -16.98 11.87
CA ARG A 143 -5.10 -18.19 11.04
C ARG A 143 -4.09 -18.10 9.91
N LEU A 144 -3.54 -19.26 9.54
CA LEU A 144 -2.75 -19.42 8.33
C LEU A 144 -3.25 -20.63 7.54
N TYR A 145 -3.41 -20.42 6.24
CA TYR A 145 -3.84 -21.43 5.28
C TYR A 145 -2.81 -21.45 4.15
N LEU A 146 -2.11 -22.57 3.96
CA LEU A 146 -1.17 -22.76 2.87
C LEU A 146 -1.86 -23.45 1.71
N SER A 147 -1.61 -22.97 0.49
CA SER A 147 -2.09 -23.60 -0.73
C SER A 147 -1.59 -25.04 -0.84
N ASP A 148 -2.45 -25.97 -1.25
CA ASP A 148 -2.07 -27.38 -1.47
C ASP A 148 -1.77 -27.69 -2.94
N GLY A 149 -1.86 -26.67 -3.80
CA GLY A 149 -1.63 -26.79 -5.24
C GLY A 149 -2.79 -27.43 -6.05
N SER A 150 -3.96 -27.62 -5.41
CA SER A 150 -5.16 -28.21 -6.02
C SER A 150 -6.40 -27.32 -5.92
N GLU A 151 -6.24 -26.00 -5.95
CA GLU A 151 -7.28 -25.01 -5.66
C GLU A 151 -7.82 -25.06 -4.21
N GLY A 152 -7.20 -25.85 -3.34
CA GLY A 152 -7.54 -25.98 -1.93
C GLY A 152 -6.45 -25.43 -1.01
N PHE A 153 -6.82 -25.26 0.26
CA PHE A 153 -5.92 -24.72 1.28
C PHE A 153 -5.90 -25.63 2.52
N VAL A 154 -4.71 -25.76 3.08
CA VAL A 154 -4.51 -26.54 4.32
C VAL A 154 -4.27 -25.58 5.48
N LYS A 155 -5.13 -25.62 6.47
CA LYS A 155 -4.96 -24.85 7.70
C LYS A 155 -3.70 -25.28 8.46
N ARG A 156 -2.76 -24.37 8.62
CA ARG A 156 -1.46 -24.60 9.28
C ARG A 156 -1.28 -23.85 10.60
N THR A 157 -2.26 -23.12 11.06
CA THR A 157 -2.24 -22.27 12.26
C THR A 157 -1.47 -22.88 13.43
N ALA A 158 -1.83 -24.09 13.88
CA ALA A 158 -1.26 -24.69 15.08
C ALA A 158 0.23 -25.10 14.96
N SER A 159 0.73 -25.26 13.75
CA SER A 159 2.11 -25.69 13.48
C SER A 159 3.01 -24.60 12.92
N HIS A 160 2.44 -23.48 12.48
CA HIS A 160 3.16 -22.46 11.75
C HIS A 160 3.03 -21.05 12.35
N LEU A 161 2.04 -20.79 13.19
CA LEU A 161 1.90 -19.48 13.85
C LEU A 161 2.26 -19.57 15.35
N PRO A 162 2.76 -18.49 15.96
CA PRO A 162 2.87 -18.38 17.40
C PRO A 162 1.52 -18.64 18.09
N ALA A 163 1.52 -19.44 19.15
CA ALA A 163 0.31 -19.74 19.92
C ALA A 163 0.00 -18.59 20.88
N VAL A 164 -0.45 -17.46 20.33
CA VAL A 164 -0.75 -16.23 21.06
C VAL A 164 -2.11 -15.70 20.62
N LEU A 165 -2.87 -15.20 21.60
CA LEU A 165 -4.18 -14.58 21.37
C LEU A 165 -3.99 -13.06 21.26
N LEU A 166 -4.38 -12.49 20.13
CA LEU A 166 -4.18 -11.08 19.82
C LEU A 166 -5.51 -10.38 19.47
N SER A 167 -5.47 -9.07 19.47
CA SER A 167 -6.51 -8.23 18.88
C SER A 167 -5.90 -7.52 17.67
N VAL A 168 -5.83 -8.23 16.56
CA VAL A 168 -5.20 -7.71 15.34
C VAL A 168 -6.12 -6.68 14.69
N GLY A 169 -5.64 -5.46 14.52
CA GLY A 169 -6.28 -4.39 13.75
C GLY A 169 -5.93 -4.51 12.27
N ASP A 170 -4.64 -4.67 12.00
CA ASP A 170 -4.11 -4.87 10.67
C ASP A 170 -2.84 -5.72 10.69
N ALA A 171 -2.38 -6.17 9.52
CA ALA A 171 -1.18 -6.97 9.35
C ALA A 171 -0.59 -6.75 7.96
N GLU A 172 0.73 -6.47 7.88
CA GLU A 172 1.43 -6.30 6.62
C GLU A 172 2.55 -7.33 6.44
N PRO A 173 2.60 -7.99 5.26
CA PRO A 173 3.70 -8.87 4.90
C PRO A 173 4.87 -8.09 4.29
N GLY A 174 6.10 -8.37 4.73
CA GLY A 174 7.32 -7.80 4.15
C GLY A 174 8.56 -8.47 4.71
N ASP A 175 9.62 -8.54 3.93
CA ASP A 175 10.92 -9.01 4.38
C ASP A 175 11.63 -7.88 5.13
N VAL A 176 11.42 -7.83 6.45
CA VAL A 176 11.90 -6.71 7.27
C VAL A 176 13.31 -6.90 7.82
N ASP A 177 13.84 -8.13 7.82
CA ASP A 177 15.20 -8.41 8.31
C ASP A 177 16.20 -8.74 7.20
N GLY A 178 15.76 -8.76 5.95
CA GLY A 178 16.59 -8.89 4.77
C GLY A 178 17.03 -10.32 4.46
N ASP A 179 16.38 -11.34 5.05
CA ASP A 179 16.78 -12.73 4.88
C ASP A 179 16.18 -13.42 3.62
N GLY A 180 15.13 -12.88 3.04
CA GLY A 180 14.54 -13.36 1.79
C GLY A 180 13.11 -13.86 1.93
N ASP A 181 12.63 -13.95 3.13
CA ASP A 181 11.34 -14.52 3.47
C ASP A 181 10.35 -13.42 3.89
N LEU A 182 9.06 -13.58 3.60
CA LEU A 182 8.08 -12.56 3.99
C LEU A 182 7.68 -12.76 5.46
N ASP A 183 8.02 -11.80 6.28
CA ASP A 183 7.58 -11.69 7.67
C ASP A 183 6.17 -11.11 7.78
N LEU A 184 5.63 -11.09 9.00
CA LEU A 184 4.36 -10.42 9.32
C LEU A 184 4.56 -9.39 10.42
N VAL A 185 4.22 -8.15 10.14
CA VAL A 185 4.08 -7.09 11.14
C VAL A 185 2.59 -6.88 11.42
N LEU A 186 2.19 -6.87 12.71
CA LEU A 186 0.78 -6.84 13.08
C LEU A 186 0.51 -5.69 14.06
N ALA A 187 -0.56 -4.96 13.80
CA ALA A 187 -1.12 -3.98 14.73
C ALA A 187 -1.99 -4.72 15.78
N ASP A 188 -1.43 -5.01 16.95
CA ASP A 188 -2.18 -5.61 18.06
C ASP A 188 -2.64 -4.51 19.01
N TRP A 189 -3.93 -4.22 19.05
CA TRP A 189 -4.45 -3.19 19.96
C TRP A 189 -4.58 -3.65 21.42
N GLY A 190 -4.29 -4.92 21.72
CA GLY A 190 -4.38 -5.49 23.06
C GLY A 190 -5.81 -5.81 23.52
N PRO A 191 -5.98 -6.10 24.81
CA PRO A 191 -7.29 -6.43 25.37
C PRO A 191 -8.17 -5.20 25.53
N GLY A 192 -9.49 -5.41 25.46
CA GLY A 192 -10.51 -4.36 25.59
C GLY A 192 -11.15 -4.00 24.25
N ASN A 193 -11.89 -2.90 24.23
CA ASN A 193 -12.56 -2.36 23.05
C ASN A 193 -12.11 -0.92 22.77
N ASN A 194 -12.71 -0.27 21.79
CA ASN A 194 -12.40 1.10 21.41
C ASN A 194 -12.47 2.12 22.56
N MET A 195 -13.25 1.88 23.62
CA MET A 195 -13.42 2.76 24.77
C MET A 195 -12.53 2.39 25.95
N SER A 196 -12.29 1.11 26.21
CA SER A 196 -11.61 0.58 27.39
C SER A 196 -10.21 0.04 27.10
N ASN A 197 -9.68 0.24 25.90
CA ASN A 197 -8.40 -0.29 25.45
C ASN A 197 -7.23 0.39 26.18
N ALA A 198 -6.34 -0.42 26.75
CA ALA A 198 -5.11 0.04 27.41
C ALA A 198 -3.92 0.14 26.45
N GLY A 199 -4.05 -0.43 25.26
CA GLY A 199 -3.02 -0.57 24.25
C GLY A 199 -2.50 -2.01 24.13
N GLY A 200 -2.03 -2.31 22.96
CA GLY A 200 -1.27 -3.50 22.63
C GLY A 200 0.07 -3.10 22.01
N ARG A 201 0.86 -4.07 21.60
CA ARG A 201 2.15 -3.83 20.93
C ARG A 201 2.01 -4.08 19.45
N VAL A 202 2.74 -3.34 18.64
CA VAL A 202 3.07 -3.83 17.30
C VAL A 202 3.82 -5.16 17.47
N ARG A 203 3.44 -6.17 16.68
CA ARG A 203 4.04 -7.50 16.71
C ARG A 203 4.87 -7.72 15.46
N LEU A 204 5.96 -8.43 15.61
CA LEU A 204 6.76 -8.94 14.51
C LEU A 204 6.83 -10.45 14.61
N TRP A 205 6.36 -11.14 13.58
CA TRP A 205 6.48 -12.57 13.42
C TRP A 205 7.44 -12.87 12.27
N LEU A 206 8.61 -13.39 12.60
CA LEU A 206 9.65 -13.72 11.63
C LEU A 206 9.38 -15.09 11.00
N ASN A 207 9.47 -15.18 9.69
CA ASN A 207 9.26 -16.37 8.88
C ASN A 207 10.58 -17.17 8.75
N ASP A 208 10.50 -18.46 8.52
CA ASP A 208 11.66 -19.35 8.24
C ASP A 208 11.73 -19.76 6.75
N GLY A 209 11.02 -19.08 5.87
CA GLY A 209 10.91 -19.39 4.44
C GLY A 209 10.07 -20.62 4.10
N ALA A 210 9.52 -21.28 5.10
CA ALA A 210 8.60 -22.39 4.92
C ALA A 210 7.19 -22.08 5.50
N GLY A 211 6.88 -20.80 5.68
CA GLY A 211 5.63 -20.31 6.24
C GLY A 211 5.49 -20.56 7.75
N ARG A 212 6.59 -20.82 8.46
CA ARG A 212 6.57 -20.96 9.92
C ARG A 212 7.07 -19.69 10.57
N PHE A 213 6.24 -19.12 11.41
CA PHE A 213 6.49 -17.84 12.06
C PHE A 213 6.86 -18.03 13.52
N VAL A 214 7.84 -17.27 13.96
CA VAL A 214 8.24 -17.14 15.36
C VAL A 214 8.04 -15.71 15.84
N ASP A 215 7.62 -15.53 17.10
CA ASP A 215 7.44 -14.18 17.67
C ASP A 215 8.79 -13.53 17.98
N GLY A 216 9.21 -12.58 17.14
CA GLY A 216 10.41 -11.76 17.26
C GLY A 216 10.20 -10.44 18.01
N THR A 217 8.97 -10.10 18.38
CA THR A 217 8.56 -8.78 18.90
C THR A 217 9.49 -8.20 19.95
N ALA A 218 9.80 -8.98 20.99
CA ALA A 218 10.58 -8.50 22.14
C ALA A 218 12.06 -8.20 21.81
N ALA A 219 12.60 -8.81 20.77
CA ALA A 219 13.99 -8.62 20.36
C ALA A 219 14.15 -7.49 19.32
N HIS A 220 13.11 -7.21 18.58
CA HIS A 220 13.16 -6.38 17.38
C HIS A 220 12.41 -5.06 17.49
N LEU A 221 11.30 -5.00 18.22
CA LEU A 221 10.43 -3.83 18.30
C LEU A 221 10.55 -3.11 19.65
N PRO A 222 10.30 -1.78 19.70
CA PRO A 222 10.20 -1.03 20.94
C PRO A 222 9.17 -1.60 21.91
N ASP A 223 9.44 -1.53 23.22
CA ASP A 223 8.49 -1.92 24.26
C ASP A 223 7.48 -0.80 24.52
N GLU A 224 6.62 -0.54 23.53
CA GLU A 224 5.63 0.53 23.55
C GLU A 224 4.23 -0.02 23.35
N LEU A 225 3.23 0.64 23.94
CA LEU A 225 1.82 0.31 23.77
C LEU A 225 1.16 1.34 22.87
N VAL A 226 0.57 0.86 21.79
CA VAL A 226 -0.26 1.68 20.90
C VAL A 226 -1.73 1.39 21.21
N ARG A 227 -2.50 2.44 21.49
CA ARG A 227 -3.90 2.30 21.88
C ARG A 227 -4.78 2.22 20.66
N PHE A 228 -5.47 1.08 20.56
CA PHE A 228 -6.40 0.84 19.48
C PHE A 228 -5.74 1.10 18.12
N SER A 229 -4.59 0.44 17.90
CA SER A 229 -3.90 0.42 16.61
C SER A 229 -4.80 -0.29 15.59
N TRP A 230 -5.32 0.49 14.64
CA TRP A 230 -6.33 0.04 13.73
C TRP A 230 -5.75 -0.39 12.40
N ASP A 231 -4.73 0.31 12.01
CA ASP A 231 -4.05 0.17 10.75
C ASP A 231 -2.53 0.27 10.93
N LEU A 232 -1.80 -0.31 10.00
CA LEU A 232 -0.35 -0.41 9.99
C LEU A 232 0.11 -0.44 8.53
N GLU A 233 1.16 0.33 8.22
CA GLU A 233 1.78 0.37 6.91
C GLU A 233 3.27 0.02 7.01
N LEU A 234 3.77 -0.83 6.09
CA LEU A 234 5.20 -1.04 5.86
C LEU A 234 5.66 -0.14 4.73
N VAL A 235 6.60 0.75 4.98
CA VAL A 235 7.02 1.76 4.02
C VAL A 235 8.50 2.10 4.16
N ASP A 236 9.21 2.27 3.05
CA ASP A 236 10.56 2.83 3.02
C ASP A 236 10.44 4.37 3.04
N VAL A 237 10.54 4.97 4.22
CA VAL A 237 10.26 6.40 4.40
C VAL A 237 11.43 7.33 4.05
N ASP A 238 12.69 6.83 3.94
CA ASP A 238 13.87 7.66 3.67
C ASP A 238 14.72 7.20 2.49
N ASN A 239 14.22 6.24 1.70
CA ASN A 239 14.84 5.70 0.50
C ASN A 239 16.13 4.91 0.78
N ASP A 240 16.22 4.25 1.94
CA ASP A 240 17.33 3.36 2.26
C ASP A 240 17.06 1.89 1.86
N PHE A 241 15.85 1.62 1.38
CA PHE A 241 15.33 0.32 0.94
C PHE A 241 15.10 -0.69 2.07
N ASP A 242 14.96 -0.23 3.28
CA ASP A 242 14.53 -1.02 4.41
C ASP A 242 13.08 -0.64 4.76
N LEU A 243 12.25 -1.61 5.14
CA LEU A 243 10.84 -1.36 5.46
C LEU A 243 10.71 -0.84 6.88
N ASP A 244 10.27 0.39 7.02
CA ASP A 244 9.87 0.99 8.30
C ASP A 244 8.40 0.68 8.61
N VAL A 245 7.96 0.95 9.84
CA VAL A 245 6.59 0.71 10.29
C VAL A 245 5.91 2.01 10.67
N LEU A 246 4.83 2.33 9.99
CA LEU A 246 3.83 3.31 10.43
C LEU A 246 2.71 2.56 11.15
N VAL A 247 2.29 3.01 12.31
CA VAL A 247 1.15 2.43 13.01
C VAL A 247 0.20 3.52 13.47
N SER A 248 -1.07 3.35 13.13
CA SER A 248 -2.12 4.27 13.51
C SER A 248 -2.49 4.13 15.00
N CYS A 249 -3.03 5.19 15.57
CA CYS A 249 -3.54 5.16 16.94
C CYS A 249 -4.87 5.90 17.08
N LYS A 250 -5.95 5.14 17.07
CA LYS A 250 -7.32 5.69 17.14
C LYS A 250 -7.68 6.27 18.53
N ARG A 251 -6.88 6.04 19.58
CA ARG A 251 -7.19 6.48 20.95
C ARG A 251 -5.99 7.07 21.69
N CYS A 252 -5.11 7.76 20.95
CA CYS A 252 -3.96 8.46 21.52
C CYS A 252 -3.73 9.82 20.84
N GLY A 253 -2.59 10.42 21.09
CA GLY A 253 -2.22 11.74 20.55
C GLY A 253 -1.72 11.72 19.12
N GLY A 254 -1.57 10.56 18.50
CA GLY A 254 -1.07 10.39 17.13
C GLY A 254 -0.51 9.00 16.90
N GLY A 255 -0.18 8.69 15.66
CA GLY A 255 0.48 7.45 15.26
C GLY A 255 1.96 7.40 15.62
N SER A 256 2.59 6.27 15.41
CA SER A 256 4.02 6.05 15.63
C SER A 256 4.74 5.65 14.35
N LEU A 257 5.99 6.09 14.22
CA LEU A 257 6.91 5.64 13.17
C LEU A 257 8.05 4.88 13.84
N TYR A 258 8.27 3.63 13.44
CA TYR A 258 9.41 2.83 13.85
C TYR A 258 10.35 2.64 12.68
N ARG A 259 11.60 3.13 12.84
CA ARG A 259 12.67 3.01 11.85
C ARG A 259 13.34 1.66 11.95
N ASN A 260 13.47 0.99 10.82
CA ASN A 260 14.27 -0.22 10.67
C ASN A 260 15.75 0.14 10.47
N ASP A 261 16.66 -0.69 10.94
CA ASP A 261 18.11 -0.55 10.69
C ASP A 261 18.60 -1.51 9.57
N GLY A 262 17.67 -2.09 8.82
CA GLY A 262 17.92 -3.05 7.76
C GLY A 262 18.19 -4.49 8.23
N SER A 263 18.06 -4.74 9.52
CA SER A 263 18.18 -6.08 10.11
C SER A 263 16.92 -6.51 10.88
N GLY A 264 15.79 -5.88 10.58
CA GLY A 264 14.54 -6.09 11.30
C GLY A 264 14.52 -5.50 12.70
N LYS A 265 15.46 -4.62 13.05
CA LYS A 265 15.51 -4.00 14.36
C LYS A 265 15.00 -2.57 14.31
N PHE A 266 13.94 -2.32 15.02
CA PHE A 266 13.18 -1.08 14.94
C PHE A 266 13.42 -0.15 16.12
N ALA A 267 13.47 1.16 15.84
CA ALA A 267 13.54 2.21 16.85
C ALA A 267 12.43 3.25 16.61
N ASN A 268 11.77 3.71 17.66
CA ASN A 268 10.76 4.76 17.55
C ASN A 268 11.39 6.09 17.12
N ASP A 269 10.80 6.72 16.08
CA ASP A 269 11.11 8.11 15.67
C ASP A 269 9.97 9.05 16.06
N PRO A 270 9.99 9.65 17.27
CA PRO A 270 8.89 10.47 17.77
C PRO A 270 8.76 11.83 17.06
N ARG A 271 9.64 12.13 16.10
CA ARG A 271 9.61 13.37 15.32
C ARG A 271 9.35 13.12 13.84
N GLY A 272 9.24 11.88 13.44
CA GLY A 272 9.02 11.50 12.05
C GLY A 272 7.65 11.89 11.54
N LEU A 273 6.63 11.89 12.43
CA LEU A 273 5.24 12.18 12.08
C LEU A 273 4.70 13.41 12.79
N PRO A 274 3.88 14.26 12.14
CA PRO A 274 2.94 15.13 12.81
C PRO A 274 1.96 14.29 13.65
N GLN A 275 1.52 14.85 14.77
CA GLN A 275 0.67 14.14 15.72
C GLN A 275 -0.77 14.63 15.62
N TYR A 276 -1.67 13.76 15.19
CA TYR A 276 -3.12 14.01 15.11
C TYR A 276 -3.85 12.99 15.97
N THR A 277 -4.77 13.46 16.78
CA THR A 277 -5.60 12.59 17.62
C THR A 277 -6.54 11.75 16.75
N ASN A 278 -6.74 10.49 17.17
CA ASN A 278 -7.61 9.54 16.47
C ASN A 278 -7.23 9.30 15.01
N ASN A 279 -5.94 9.25 14.71
CA ASN A 279 -5.46 8.79 13.42
C ASN A 279 -5.90 7.34 13.20
N TYR A 280 -6.46 7.08 12.03
CA TYR A 280 -7.12 5.83 11.70
C TYR A 280 -6.26 4.96 10.78
N GLU A 281 -5.71 5.56 9.74
CA GLU A 281 -5.01 4.89 8.65
C GLU A 281 -3.88 5.78 8.13
N TYR A 282 -2.86 5.16 7.59
CA TYR A 282 -1.80 5.76 6.77
C TYR A 282 -1.71 4.99 5.46
N GLU A 283 -1.67 5.70 4.35
CA GLU A 283 -1.38 5.15 3.04
C GLU A 283 -0.28 5.97 2.36
N ALA A 284 0.69 5.29 1.74
CA ALA A 284 1.90 5.90 1.23
C ALA A 284 1.94 5.94 -0.30
N MET A 285 2.22 7.12 -0.89
CA MET A 285 2.44 7.30 -2.32
C MET A 285 3.24 8.58 -2.59
N ASP A 286 4.05 8.60 -3.63
CA ASP A 286 4.73 9.81 -4.11
C ASP A 286 3.71 10.71 -4.82
N LEU A 287 3.19 11.72 -4.12
CA LEU A 287 2.13 12.60 -4.61
C LEU A 287 2.65 13.83 -5.35
N ASP A 288 3.88 14.30 -5.07
CA ASP A 288 4.44 15.48 -5.72
C ASP A 288 5.54 15.17 -6.75
N GLY A 289 5.83 13.90 -6.98
CA GLY A 289 6.79 13.42 -7.98
C GLY A 289 8.25 13.66 -7.57
N ASP A 290 8.53 13.86 -6.27
CA ASP A 290 9.90 14.13 -5.80
C ASP A 290 10.73 12.85 -5.53
N GLY A 291 10.09 11.68 -5.58
CA GLY A 291 10.71 10.37 -5.40
C GLY A 291 10.72 9.88 -3.96
N PHE A 292 10.09 10.59 -3.02
CA PHE A 292 9.83 10.14 -1.67
C PHE A 292 8.34 9.87 -1.50
N LEU A 293 8.01 8.88 -0.68
CA LEU A 293 6.60 8.57 -0.42
C LEU A 293 6.03 9.58 0.59
N ASP A 294 4.95 10.24 0.19
CA ASP A 294 4.09 11.07 1.03
C ASP A 294 3.02 10.20 1.69
N LEU A 295 2.22 10.75 2.59
CA LEU A 295 1.15 10.01 3.25
C LEU A 295 -0.19 10.72 3.09
N VAL A 296 -1.22 9.93 2.82
CA VAL A 296 -2.61 10.30 3.12
C VAL A 296 -3.00 9.64 4.44
N THR A 297 -3.64 10.38 5.34
CA THR A 297 -4.10 9.83 6.61
C THR A 297 -5.58 10.04 6.80
N ILE A 298 -6.25 9.03 7.30
CA ILE A 298 -7.65 9.07 7.69
C ILE A 298 -7.78 9.33 9.18
N ASN A 299 -8.70 10.20 9.59
CA ASN A 299 -8.88 10.61 10.97
C ASN A 299 -10.34 10.51 11.42
N ASP A 300 -10.57 9.90 12.56
CA ASP A 300 -11.90 9.79 13.22
C ASP A 300 -12.26 11.07 14.01
N GLY A 301 -11.77 12.21 13.55
CA GLY A 301 -12.00 13.52 14.16
C GLY A 301 -11.18 13.79 15.42
N GLU A 302 -10.83 15.06 15.62
CA GLU A 302 -10.19 15.50 16.84
C GLU A 302 -11.22 15.71 17.95
N ILE A 303 -10.90 15.26 19.17
CA ILE A 303 -11.65 15.63 20.37
C ILE A 303 -10.96 16.80 21.04
N VAL A 304 -11.37 18.01 20.72
CA VAL A 304 -10.87 19.23 21.38
C VAL A 304 -11.83 19.65 22.49
N GLY A 305 -11.35 19.65 23.74
CA GLY A 305 -12.14 20.08 24.90
C GLY A 305 -13.39 19.23 25.17
N GLY A 306 -13.41 17.97 24.79
CA GLY A 306 -14.56 17.05 24.97
C GLY A 306 -15.67 17.22 23.95
N VAL A 307 -15.47 18.03 22.92
CA VAL A 307 -16.38 18.19 21.78
C VAL A 307 -15.67 17.69 20.54
N GLY A 308 -16.28 16.77 19.79
CA GLY A 308 -15.76 16.32 18.50
C GLY A 308 -15.64 17.51 17.55
N SER A 309 -14.44 17.77 17.03
CA SER A 309 -14.18 18.69 15.94
C SER A 309 -14.02 17.93 14.63
N SER A 310 -13.85 18.64 13.53
CA SER A 310 -13.86 18.10 12.17
C SER A 310 -13.07 16.81 12.01
N ARG A 311 -13.64 15.83 11.36
CA ARG A 311 -13.01 14.60 10.85
C ARG A 311 -12.28 14.91 9.56
N ARG A 312 -11.34 15.82 9.61
CA ARG A 312 -10.61 16.25 8.43
C ARG A 312 -9.43 15.35 8.19
N GLU A 313 -9.28 14.89 6.96
CA GLU A 313 -8.16 14.08 6.52
C GLU A 313 -6.90 14.93 6.35
N HIS A 314 -5.72 14.32 6.44
CA HIS A 314 -4.46 15.02 6.27
C HIS A 314 -3.63 14.41 5.14
N VAL A 315 -2.87 15.29 4.48
CA VAL A 315 -1.83 14.90 3.53
C VAL A 315 -0.50 15.38 4.09
N LEU A 316 0.42 14.44 4.25
CA LEU A 316 1.71 14.68 4.88
C LEU A 316 2.81 14.51 3.84
N ARG A 317 3.51 15.59 3.54
CA ARG A 317 4.62 15.58 2.60
C ARG A 317 5.89 15.06 3.28
N ASN A 318 6.62 14.17 2.61
CA ASN A 318 7.96 13.76 3.02
C ASN A 318 8.97 14.89 2.76
N ASP A 319 9.89 15.15 3.69
CA ASP A 319 10.91 16.21 3.55
C ASP A 319 12.18 15.72 2.81
N GLY A 320 12.15 14.52 2.24
CA GLY A 320 13.28 13.88 1.58
C GLY A 320 14.33 13.31 2.55
N LYS A 321 13.97 13.19 3.84
CA LYS A 321 14.81 12.63 4.91
C LYS A 321 14.01 11.72 5.83
N GLY A 322 12.84 11.29 5.36
CA GLY A 322 11.95 10.44 6.11
C GLY A 322 11.20 11.12 7.26
N ARG A 323 11.07 12.43 7.22
CA ARG A 323 10.23 13.17 8.14
C ARG A 323 9.03 13.75 7.39
N TYR A 324 7.86 13.57 7.96
CA TYR A 324 6.62 14.07 7.37
C TYR A 324 6.25 15.45 7.89
N LEU A 325 5.77 16.30 7.01
CA LEU A 325 5.31 17.66 7.27
C LEU A 325 3.85 17.79 6.79
N ASP A 326 3.02 18.44 7.59
CA ASP A 326 1.63 18.70 7.17
C ASP A 326 1.59 19.62 5.94
N ALA A 327 1.11 19.08 4.82
CA ALA A 327 0.88 19.81 3.58
C ALA A 327 -0.62 20.02 3.30
N THR A 328 -1.50 19.59 4.17
CA THR A 328 -2.94 19.50 3.95
C THR A 328 -3.55 20.81 3.41
N ASP A 329 -3.30 21.94 4.10
CA ASP A 329 -3.88 23.23 3.68
C ASP A 329 -3.31 23.74 2.35
N ALA A 330 -2.10 23.30 1.97
CA ALA A 330 -1.46 23.70 0.72
C ALA A 330 -1.91 22.82 -0.45
N TRP A 331 -2.18 21.55 -0.19
CA TRP A 331 -2.44 20.57 -1.23
C TRP A 331 -3.92 20.22 -1.39
N TRP A 332 -4.71 20.29 -0.32
CA TRP A 332 -6.14 19.95 -0.35
C TRP A 332 -6.99 21.11 0.16
N PRO A 333 -7.76 21.79 -0.73
CA PRO A 333 -8.57 22.94 -0.33
C PRO A 333 -9.53 22.62 0.81
N VAL A 334 -9.56 23.45 1.85
CA VAL A 334 -10.43 23.27 3.02
C VAL A 334 -11.90 23.09 2.63
N SER A 335 -12.34 23.73 1.55
CA SER A 335 -13.71 23.61 1.04
C SER A 335 -14.04 22.26 0.41
N GLU A 336 -13.03 21.46 0.08
CA GLU A 336 -13.17 20.14 -0.55
C GLU A 336 -12.83 19.00 0.41
N ASN A 337 -12.08 19.28 1.48
CA ASN A 337 -11.78 18.34 2.54
C ASN A 337 -12.91 18.37 3.57
N ILE A 338 -14.00 17.70 3.25
CA ILE A 338 -15.19 17.63 4.09
C ILE A 338 -14.99 16.60 5.20
N GLY A 339 -15.42 16.92 6.39
CA GLY A 339 -15.27 16.04 7.55
C GLY A 339 -16.33 14.94 7.59
N GLU A 340 -16.13 13.87 6.86
CA GLU A 340 -16.93 12.65 6.93
C GLU A 340 -16.31 11.63 7.91
N ASP A 341 -16.99 10.55 8.17
CA ASP A 341 -16.47 9.40 8.89
C ASP A 341 -15.84 8.46 7.86
N ASP A 342 -14.59 8.71 7.53
CA ASP A 342 -13.87 7.97 6.50
C ASP A 342 -13.08 6.82 7.13
N ASN A 343 -12.77 5.79 6.36
CA ASN A 343 -12.17 4.57 6.90
C ASN A 343 -10.97 4.04 6.13
N VAL A 344 -10.90 4.23 4.82
CA VAL A 344 -9.90 3.59 3.98
C VAL A 344 -9.53 4.44 2.78
N VAL A 345 -8.26 4.37 2.36
CA VAL A 345 -7.73 4.97 1.14
C VAL A 345 -7.24 3.87 0.19
N ALA A 346 -7.37 4.06 -1.10
CA ALA A 346 -6.75 3.22 -2.12
C ALA A 346 -6.27 4.06 -3.30
N PHE A 347 -5.00 3.92 -3.67
CA PHE A 347 -4.36 4.65 -4.76
C PHE A 347 -4.57 4.01 -6.13
N LEU A 348 -4.66 4.84 -7.16
CA LEU A 348 -4.63 4.45 -8.57
C LEU A 348 -4.35 5.69 -9.44
N ASP A 349 -3.87 5.51 -10.67
CA ASP A 349 -3.83 6.55 -11.72
C ASP A 349 -5.15 6.46 -12.50
N VAL A 350 -6.14 7.29 -12.15
CA VAL A 350 -7.53 7.13 -12.63
C VAL A 350 -7.74 7.64 -14.06
N ASP A 351 -6.96 8.63 -14.48
CA ASP A 351 -7.09 9.27 -15.79
C ASP A 351 -5.88 9.06 -16.70
N SER A 352 -4.92 8.24 -16.26
CA SER A 352 -3.72 7.85 -17.00
C SER A 352 -2.84 9.05 -17.35
N ASP A 353 -2.74 10.03 -16.45
CA ASP A 353 -1.87 11.21 -16.65
C ASP A 353 -0.48 11.03 -16.04
N GLY A 354 -0.27 9.96 -15.31
CA GLY A 354 1.01 9.56 -14.72
C GLY A 354 1.20 10.02 -13.28
N ASP A 355 0.16 10.49 -12.63
CA ASP A 355 0.13 10.91 -11.24
C ASP A 355 -0.76 9.95 -10.43
N ALA A 356 -0.50 9.81 -9.13
CA ALA A 356 -1.33 8.95 -8.30
C ALA A 356 -2.53 9.74 -7.76
N ASP A 357 -3.73 9.24 -8.05
CA ASP A 357 -4.99 9.65 -7.47
C ASP A 357 -5.40 8.67 -6.37
N PHE A 358 -6.48 8.93 -5.65
CA PHE A 358 -6.96 7.98 -4.65
C PHE A 358 -8.46 8.05 -4.39
N VAL A 359 -9.02 6.88 -4.04
CA VAL A 359 -10.39 6.76 -3.56
C VAL A 359 -10.38 6.73 -2.04
N ILE A 360 -11.31 7.45 -1.42
CA ILE A 360 -11.60 7.36 0.02
C ILE A 360 -12.92 6.64 0.20
N GLY A 361 -12.89 5.54 0.95
CA GLY A 361 -14.07 4.82 1.39
C GLY A 361 -14.62 5.40 2.71
N SER A 362 -15.91 5.71 2.74
CA SER A 362 -16.57 6.40 3.85
C SER A 362 -17.59 5.53 4.58
N LEU A 363 -17.64 5.68 5.89
CA LEU A 363 -18.66 5.07 6.76
C LEU A 363 -19.96 5.87 6.79
N SER A 364 -19.91 7.16 6.58
CA SER A 364 -21.08 8.06 6.77
C SER A 364 -21.52 8.78 5.51
N GLY A 365 -20.63 8.93 4.53
CA GLY A 365 -20.87 9.61 3.26
C GLY A 365 -20.73 8.70 2.04
N PRO A 366 -20.83 9.28 0.84
CA PRO A 366 -20.45 8.60 -0.39
C PRO A 366 -18.93 8.47 -0.47
N ASP A 367 -18.45 7.38 -1.04
CA ASP A 367 -17.04 7.24 -1.40
C ASP A 367 -16.63 8.33 -2.40
N ARG A 368 -15.42 8.83 -2.28
CA ARG A 368 -14.91 9.99 -3.04
C ARG A 368 -13.62 9.64 -3.77
N LEU A 369 -13.44 10.27 -4.91
CA LEU A 369 -12.18 10.24 -5.63
C LEU A 369 -11.47 11.59 -5.48
N LEU A 370 -10.20 11.58 -5.18
CA LEU A 370 -9.30 12.74 -5.16
C LEU A 370 -8.39 12.66 -6.38
N ILE A 371 -8.45 13.67 -7.22
CA ILE A 371 -7.58 13.83 -8.41
C ILE A 371 -6.40 14.68 -8.03
N ASN A 372 -5.21 14.18 -8.28
CA ASN A 372 -3.92 14.84 -8.08
C ASN A 372 -3.50 15.59 -9.37
N ASP A 373 -2.60 16.56 -9.28
CA ASP A 373 -1.99 17.26 -10.42
C ASP A 373 -0.49 16.94 -10.56
N GLY A 374 -0.01 15.87 -9.94
CA GLY A 374 1.39 15.46 -9.90
C GLY A 374 2.32 16.40 -9.13
N LYS A 375 1.72 17.25 -8.28
CA LYS A 375 2.44 18.16 -7.37
C LYS A 375 1.80 18.17 -5.98
N GLY A 376 0.98 17.16 -5.73
CA GLY A 376 0.24 17.02 -4.49
C GLY A 376 -1.05 17.83 -4.40
N HIS A 377 -1.41 18.66 -5.38
CA HIS A 377 -2.65 19.42 -5.28
C HIS A 377 -3.86 18.58 -5.66
N LEU A 378 -4.78 18.44 -4.72
CA LEU A 378 -5.92 17.54 -4.79
C LEU A 378 -7.22 18.27 -5.10
N ARG A 379 -8.09 17.61 -5.85
CA ARG A 379 -9.46 18.05 -6.15
C ARG A 379 -10.42 16.89 -5.97
N THR A 380 -11.50 17.12 -5.27
CA THR A 380 -12.52 16.11 -5.04
C THR A 380 -13.41 15.90 -6.26
N ALA A 381 -13.53 14.65 -6.70
CA ALA A 381 -14.48 14.19 -7.69
C ALA A 381 -15.62 13.44 -7.01
N ASN A 382 -16.82 14.01 -7.08
CA ASN A 382 -18.04 13.39 -6.58
C ASN A 382 -18.79 12.69 -7.72
N ASP A 383 -19.77 11.81 -7.37
CA ASP A 383 -20.61 11.08 -8.33
C ASP A 383 -19.81 10.18 -9.28
N VAL A 384 -18.67 9.66 -8.82
CA VAL A 384 -17.83 8.77 -9.63
C VAL A 384 -18.35 7.34 -9.65
N PHE A 385 -19.03 6.90 -8.59
CA PHE A 385 -19.70 5.60 -8.50
C PHE A 385 -21.17 5.70 -8.92
N VAL A 386 -21.52 5.02 -10.03
CA VAL A 386 -22.89 5.01 -10.56
C VAL A 386 -23.67 3.85 -9.97
N GLY A 387 -24.81 4.14 -9.38
CA GLY A 387 -25.75 3.13 -8.89
C GLY A 387 -25.93 3.12 -7.39
N ASP A 388 -24.99 3.64 -6.62
CA ASP A 388 -25.15 3.66 -5.19
C ASP A 388 -24.52 4.84 -4.44
N LYS A 389 -25.15 5.13 -3.29
CA LYS A 389 -24.54 5.85 -2.19
C LYS A 389 -23.98 4.80 -1.26
N THR A 390 -22.70 4.81 -1.05
CA THR A 390 -21.95 3.74 -0.40
C THR A 390 -21.68 4.04 1.08
N PRO A 391 -22.71 4.03 1.97
CA PRO A 391 -22.42 4.13 3.39
C PRO A 391 -21.88 2.81 3.92
N GLY A 392 -20.88 2.87 4.80
CA GLY A 392 -20.37 1.70 5.51
C GLY A 392 -19.20 0.99 4.84
N THR A 393 -18.45 1.66 3.95
CA THR A 393 -17.24 1.10 3.35
C THR A 393 -16.12 1.00 4.38
N LEU A 394 -15.75 -0.24 4.73
CA LEU A 394 -14.70 -0.57 5.68
C LEU A 394 -13.39 -0.96 5.01
N GLY A 395 -13.44 -1.41 3.77
CA GLY A 395 -12.26 -1.78 3.00
C GLY A 395 -12.48 -1.57 1.51
N LEU A 396 -11.41 -1.25 0.81
CA LEU A 396 -11.35 -1.08 -0.65
C LEU A 396 -10.29 -2.01 -1.22
N ALA A 397 -10.56 -2.57 -2.40
CA ALA A 397 -9.55 -3.21 -3.22
C ALA A 397 -9.75 -2.81 -4.68
N ILE A 398 -8.64 -2.53 -5.37
CA ILE A 398 -8.63 -2.04 -6.74
C ILE A 398 -7.84 -3.00 -7.63
N GLY A 399 -8.43 -3.42 -8.76
CA GLY A 399 -7.78 -4.28 -9.74
C GLY A 399 -8.67 -4.54 -10.95
N ASP A 400 -8.09 -4.98 -12.05
CA ASP A 400 -8.84 -5.36 -13.26
C ASP A 400 -9.47 -6.75 -13.05
N LEU A 401 -10.75 -6.77 -12.71
CA LEU A 401 -11.49 -8.01 -12.40
C LEU A 401 -12.03 -8.72 -13.63
N ASP A 402 -12.31 -8.00 -14.70
CA ASP A 402 -12.92 -8.57 -15.89
C ASP A 402 -12.00 -8.64 -17.12
N GLY A 403 -10.74 -8.22 -16.97
CA GLY A 403 -9.70 -8.33 -17.98
C GLY A 403 -9.85 -7.30 -19.11
N ASP A 404 -10.56 -6.18 -18.88
CA ASP A 404 -10.77 -5.15 -19.89
C ASP A 404 -9.67 -4.06 -19.87
N GLY A 405 -8.71 -4.14 -18.95
CA GLY A 405 -7.59 -3.23 -18.79
C GLY A 405 -7.94 -1.94 -18.04
N ARG A 406 -9.06 -1.93 -17.30
CA ARG A 406 -9.47 -0.82 -16.44
C ARG A 406 -9.58 -1.28 -15.01
N MET A 407 -9.25 -0.38 -14.09
CA MET A 407 -9.31 -0.71 -12.67
C MET A 407 -10.74 -0.70 -12.17
N ASP A 408 -11.16 -1.84 -11.62
CA ASP A 408 -12.44 -2.04 -10.94
C ASP A 408 -12.24 -1.82 -9.43
N VAL A 409 -13.34 -1.59 -8.71
CA VAL A 409 -13.34 -1.38 -7.27
C VAL A 409 -14.23 -2.41 -6.59
N VAL A 410 -13.70 -3.05 -5.55
CA VAL A 410 -14.46 -3.88 -4.61
C VAL A 410 -14.54 -3.15 -3.28
N GLN A 411 -15.75 -3.04 -2.75
CA GLN A 411 -16.02 -2.45 -1.45
C GLN A 411 -16.42 -3.53 -0.45
N ALA A 412 -15.67 -3.62 0.65
CA ALA A 412 -16.05 -4.37 1.84
C ALA A 412 -16.99 -3.53 2.69
N GLN A 413 -18.16 -4.05 2.99
CA GLN A 413 -19.23 -3.33 3.69
C GLN A 413 -19.44 -3.88 5.09
N GLY A 414 -19.59 -2.99 6.08
CA GLY A 414 -19.85 -3.34 7.46
C GLY A 414 -20.41 -2.13 8.21
N GLU A 415 -20.53 -2.23 9.53
CA GLU A 415 -20.93 -1.18 10.46
C GLU A 415 -22.35 -0.62 10.26
N VAL A 416 -22.82 -0.43 9.05
CA VAL A 416 -24.15 0.09 8.77
C VAL A 416 -25.14 -1.07 8.63
N LYS A 417 -25.94 -1.30 9.67
CA LYS A 417 -26.92 -2.39 9.71
C LYS A 417 -27.88 -2.34 8.51
N GLY A 418 -27.94 -3.43 7.76
CA GLY A 418 -28.76 -3.57 6.56
C GLY A 418 -28.07 -3.09 5.28
N ALA A 419 -26.81 -2.70 5.36
CA ALA A 419 -25.97 -2.34 4.23
C ALA A 419 -24.66 -3.19 4.18
N GLU A 420 -24.68 -4.37 4.80
CA GLU A 420 -23.53 -5.28 4.92
C GLU A 420 -23.29 -6.12 3.65
N ARG A 421 -23.70 -5.64 2.49
CA ARG A 421 -23.46 -6.32 1.22
C ARG A 421 -22.25 -5.74 0.52
N GLU A 422 -21.25 -6.58 0.26
CA GLU A 422 -20.08 -6.22 -0.56
C GLU A 422 -20.52 -5.78 -1.96
N ARG A 423 -19.74 -4.90 -2.57
CA ARG A 423 -20.05 -4.33 -3.88
C ARG A 423 -18.89 -4.44 -4.83
N ILE A 424 -19.22 -4.62 -6.11
CA ILE A 424 -18.27 -4.60 -7.22
C ILE A 424 -18.70 -3.50 -8.18
N PHE A 425 -17.78 -2.61 -8.48
CA PHE A 425 -17.95 -1.54 -9.44
C PHE A 425 -16.93 -1.71 -10.58
N LEU A 426 -17.41 -1.83 -11.80
CA LEU A 426 -16.56 -1.96 -12.98
C LEU A 426 -16.18 -0.59 -13.55
N GLY A 427 -14.91 -0.41 -13.88
CA GLY A 427 -14.29 0.84 -14.33
C GLY A 427 -14.67 1.30 -15.74
N ARG A 428 -15.96 1.20 -16.10
CA ARG A 428 -16.45 1.44 -17.48
C ARG A 428 -16.23 2.85 -17.99
N GLY A 429 -16.09 3.82 -17.11
CA GLY A 429 -15.82 5.23 -17.44
C GLY A 429 -14.34 5.60 -17.43
N LEU A 430 -13.46 4.70 -17.01
CA LEU A 430 -12.03 4.94 -16.98
C LEU A 430 -11.39 4.89 -18.37
N ALA A 431 -10.30 5.63 -18.55
CA ALA A 431 -9.40 5.43 -19.68
C ALA A 431 -8.69 4.06 -19.56
N LEU A 432 -8.15 3.59 -20.68
CA LEU A 432 -7.18 2.48 -20.61
C LEU A 432 -5.86 3.03 -20.06
N ASP A 433 -5.18 2.22 -19.30
CA ASP A 433 -3.86 2.56 -18.80
C ASP A 433 -2.85 2.70 -19.95
N VAL A 434 -2.26 3.87 -20.07
CA VAL A 434 -1.18 4.20 -21.01
C VAL A 434 0.03 4.82 -20.31
N SER A 435 -0.03 4.94 -18.99
CA SER A 435 1.03 5.52 -18.17
C SER A 435 2.08 4.46 -17.86
N PRO A 436 3.35 4.67 -18.24
CA PRO A 436 4.39 3.71 -17.87
C PRO A 436 4.58 3.65 -16.34
N PRO A 437 4.92 2.47 -15.79
CA PRO A 437 5.19 2.34 -14.37
C PRO A 437 6.36 3.23 -13.92
N VAL A 438 6.39 3.57 -12.65
CA VAL A 438 7.49 4.32 -12.03
C VAL A 438 8.58 3.36 -11.61
N VAL A 439 9.80 3.58 -12.09
CA VAL A 439 11.01 3.02 -11.50
C VAL A 439 11.67 4.14 -10.71
N GLY A 440 11.41 4.17 -9.41
CA GLY A 440 11.84 5.20 -8.47
C GLY A 440 13.32 5.10 -8.07
N PRO A 441 13.69 5.33 -6.81
CA PRO A 441 15.04 5.11 -6.34
C PRO A 441 15.55 3.71 -6.67
N VAL A 442 16.83 3.61 -7.04
CA VAL A 442 17.50 2.35 -7.34
C VAL A 442 18.90 2.35 -6.73
N ALA A 443 19.31 1.23 -6.16
CA ALA A 443 20.64 1.07 -5.56
C ALA A 443 21.23 -0.29 -5.86
N HIS A 444 22.56 -0.42 -5.70
CA HIS A 444 23.23 -1.71 -5.72
C HIS A 444 24.33 -1.78 -4.67
N VAL A 445 24.50 -2.96 -4.09
CA VAL A 445 25.50 -3.23 -3.05
C VAL A 445 26.21 -4.55 -3.35
N PRO A 446 27.55 -4.61 -3.36
CA PRO A 446 28.28 -5.88 -3.45
C PRO A 446 27.96 -6.77 -2.23
N THR A 447 27.73 -8.05 -2.49
CA THR A 447 27.52 -9.07 -1.46
C THR A 447 28.48 -10.24 -1.66
N THR A 448 28.51 -11.19 -0.73
CA THR A 448 29.33 -12.40 -0.86
C THR A 448 28.94 -13.28 -2.04
N ASN A 449 27.64 -13.23 -2.45
CA ASN A 449 27.07 -14.11 -3.46
C ASN A 449 26.83 -13.41 -4.81
N GLY A 450 27.08 -12.10 -4.92
CA GLY A 450 26.79 -11.33 -6.13
C GLY A 450 26.70 -9.84 -5.83
N VAL A 451 25.92 -9.14 -6.64
CA VAL A 451 25.55 -7.74 -6.40
C VAL A 451 24.06 -7.72 -6.13
N LEU A 452 23.67 -7.26 -4.94
CA LEU A 452 22.27 -6.99 -4.61
C LEU A 452 21.85 -5.69 -5.28
N VAL A 453 20.82 -5.75 -6.12
CA VAL A 453 20.16 -4.59 -6.72
C VAL A 453 18.79 -4.43 -6.07
N ARG A 454 18.49 -3.22 -5.60
CA ARG A 454 17.22 -2.86 -4.98
C ARG A 454 16.59 -1.71 -5.76
N ALA A 455 15.27 -1.70 -5.84
CA ALA A 455 14.50 -0.66 -6.53
C ALA A 455 13.14 -0.47 -5.90
N ARG A 456 12.63 0.77 -5.90
CA ARG A 456 11.21 1.03 -5.73
C ARG A 456 10.53 1.01 -7.11
N VAL A 457 9.51 0.18 -7.27
CA VAL A 457 8.73 0.07 -8.51
C VAL A 457 7.25 -0.01 -8.17
N HIS A 458 6.47 0.89 -8.72
CA HIS A 458 5.01 0.91 -8.57
C HIS A 458 4.33 1.45 -9.82
N ASP A 459 3.04 1.20 -9.95
CA ASP A 459 2.19 1.72 -11.01
C ASP A 459 1.13 2.67 -10.46
N ARG A 460 1.53 3.51 -9.52
CA ARG A 460 0.69 4.49 -8.80
C ARG A 460 -0.53 3.86 -8.12
N LYS A 461 -0.44 2.60 -7.81
CA LYS A 461 -1.47 1.81 -7.16
C LYS A 461 -0.91 1.11 -5.92
N GLY A 462 -1.67 1.05 -4.85
CA GLY A 462 -1.44 0.29 -3.63
C GLY A 462 -2.65 -0.62 -3.32
N PRO A 463 -2.43 -1.81 -2.73
CA PRO A 463 -1.16 -2.53 -2.66
C PRO A 463 -0.70 -3.09 -4.01
N THR A 464 0.59 -3.41 -4.13
CA THR A 464 1.16 -4.06 -5.32
C THR A 464 0.68 -5.51 -5.42
N LEU A 465 0.15 -5.90 -6.60
CA LEU A 465 -0.27 -7.27 -6.89
C LEU A 465 0.62 -7.91 -7.96
N PRO A 466 0.97 -9.21 -7.85
CA PRO A 466 1.81 -9.88 -8.86
C PRO A 466 1.23 -9.87 -10.27
N THR A 467 -0.09 -9.90 -10.42
CA THR A 467 -0.81 -9.90 -11.70
C THR A 467 -0.72 -8.58 -12.47
N GLU A 468 -0.31 -7.51 -11.84
CA GLU A 468 -0.15 -6.19 -12.45
C GLU A 468 1.14 -6.05 -13.25
N TRP A 469 2.02 -7.04 -13.19
CA TRP A 469 3.33 -7.00 -13.81
C TRP A 469 3.51 -8.10 -14.87
N ARG A 470 3.86 -7.71 -16.09
CA ARG A 470 4.42 -8.67 -17.05
C ARG A 470 5.84 -9.04 -16.69
N ARG A 471 6.62 -8.08 -16.16
CA ARG A 471 7.95 -8.31 -15.60
C ARG A 471 8.46 -7.10 -14.83
N VAL A 472 9.25 -7.36 -13.80
CA VAL A 472 10.15 -6.41 -13.14
C VAL A 472 11.52 -7.08 -13.12
N GLU A 473 12.53 -6.49 -13.78
CA GLU A 473 13.83 -7.13 -13.98
C GLU A 473 15.00 -6.13 -13.90
N VAL A 474 16.17 -6.60 -13.50
CA VAL A 474 17.41 -5.87 -13.70
C VAL A 474 18.16 -6.44 -14.91
N ARG A 475 18.43 -5.57 -15.89
CA ARG A 475 19.32 -5.85 -17.02
C ARG A 475 20.72 -5.43 -16.68
N TRP A 476 21.71 -6.26 -17.00
CA TRP A 476 23.11 -6.04 -16.66
C TRP A 476 24.05 -6.50 -17.76
N ASN A 477 25.30 -6.01 -17.73
CA ASN A 477 26.36 -6.43 -18.62
C ASN A 477 27.49 -7.08 -17.81
N SER A 478 28.23 -8.00 -18.44
CA SER A 478 29.45 -8.59 -17.88
C SER A 478 30.46 -8.86 -18.98
N SER A 479 31.65 -9.29 -18.62
CA SER A 479 32.67 -9.74 -19.59
C SER A 479 32.22 -10.96 -20.40
N ALA A 480 31.24 -11.71 -19.92
CA ALA A 480 30.66 -12.88 -20.60
C ALA A 480 29.44 -12.52 -21.47
N GLY A 481 28.97 -11.28 -21.45
CA GLY A 481 27.80 -10.79 -22.21
C GLY A 481 26.77 -10.09 -21.34
N ALA A 482 25.65 -9.72 -21.95
CA ALA A 482 24.50 -9.13 -21.27
C ALA A 482 23.60 -10.21 -20.67
N GLY A 483 22.91 -9.88 -19.57
CA GLY A 483 21.91 -10.72 -18.93
C GLY A 483 20.75 -9.92 -18.34
N ALA A 484 19.73 -10.63 -17.89
CA ALA A 484 18.62 -10.10 -17.12
C ALA A 484 18.29 -11.04 -15.96
N THR A 485 17.86 -10.48 -14.84
CA THR A 485 17.46 -11.21 -13.66
C THR A 485 16.13 -10.62 -13.17
N PRO A 486 15.07 -11.42 -12.99
CA PRO A 486 13.84 -10.94 -12.38
C PRO A 486 14.11 -10.38 -10.99
N LEU A 487 13.44 -9.27 -10.64
CA LEU A 487 13.38 -8.80 -9.28
C LEU A 487 12.22 -9.49 -8.55
N VAL A 488 12.41 -9.74 -7.27
CA VAL A 488 11.40 -10.27 -6.35
C VAL A 488 10.90 -9.12 -5.49
N TRP A 489 9.59 -9.01 -5.37
CA TRP A 489 8.94 -8.09 -4.43
C TRP A 489 9.22 -8.53 -2.99
N TYR A 490 9.46 -7.58 -2.09
CA TYR A 490 9.73 -7.90 -0.69
C TYR A 490 8.99 -7.02 0.33
N GLY A 491 8.10 -6.16 -0.13
CA GLY A 491 7.22 -5.34 0.70
C GLY A 491 6.89 -4.02 0.04
N GLU A 492 5.72 -3.47 0.26
CA GLU A 492 5.21 -2.22 -0.29
C GLU A 492 5.49 -2.12 -1.80
N TYR A 493 6.33 -1.18 -2.22
CA TYR A 493 6.79 -0.99 -3.61
C TYR A 493 8.23 -1.44 -3.84
N LEU A 494 8.83 -2.19 -2.90
CA LEU A 494 10.24 -2.56 -2.94
C LEU A 494 10.49 -3.90 -3.63
N TRP A 495 11.50 -3.89 -4.49
CA TRP A 495 11.92 -5.03 -5.31
C TRP A 495 13.42 -5.23 -5.24
N ARG A 496 13.89 -6.48 -5.28
CA ARG A 496 15.31 -6.80 -5.25
C ARG A 496 15.68 -8.02 -6.09
N ALA A 497 16.97 -8.09 -6.48
CA ALA A 497 17.58 -9.27 -7.07
C ALA A 497 19.06 -9.35 -6.74
N VAL A 498 19.60 -10.56 -6.66
CA VAL A 498 21.06 -10.77 -6.63
C VAL A 498 21.51 -11.17 -8.03
N VAL A 499 22.44 -10.38 -8.61
CA VAL A 499 23.00 -10.61 -9.92
C VAL A 499 24.47 -11.07 -9.81
N PRO A 500 25.08 -11.67 -10.87
CA PRO A 500 26.46 -12.17 -10.81
C PRO A 500 27.47 -11.11 -10.36
N THR A 501 28.51 -11.51 -9.63
CA THR A 501 29.57 -10.62 -9.10
C THR A 501 30.33 -9.83 -10.15
N ASN A 502 30.39 -10.33 -11.39
CA ASN A 502 31.02 -9.65 -12.52
C ASN A 502 30.04 -8.82 -13.37
N ALA A 503 28.79 -8.68 -12.92
CA ALA A 503 27.80 -7.84 -13.57
C ALA A 503 28.05 -6.36 -13.28
N GLY A 504 27.69 -5.49 -14.22
CA GLY A 504 27.76 -4.04 -14.11
C GLY A 504 26.85 -3.37 -15.14
N GLY A 505 26.80 -2.05 -15.11
CA GLY A 505 25.93 -1.30 -16.01
C GLY A 505 24.47 -1.66 -15.83
N PHE A 506 24.01 -1.68 -14.57
CA PHE A 506 22.67 -2.12 -14.20
C PHE A 506 21.59 -1.16 -14.68
N ARG A 507 20.49 -1.73 -15.14
CA ARG A 507 19.28 -1.00 -15.53
C ARG A 507 18.05 -1.77 -15.04
N VAL A 508 17.29 -1.20 -14.13
CA VAL A 508 16.01 -1.77 -13.68
C VAL A 508 14.93 -1.39 -14.68
N CYS A 509 14.17 -2.37 -15.13
CA CYS A 509 13.07 -2.23 -16.08
C CYS A 509 11.80 -2.87 -15.51
N ALA A 510 10.69 -2.17 -15.64
CA ALA A 510 9.36 -2.66 -15.28
C ALA A 510 8.43 -2.57 -16.49
N VAL A 511 7.59 -3.59 -16.65
CA VAL A 511 6.51 -3.63 -17.65
C VAL A 511 5.24 -4.03 -16.94
N ASP A 512 4.25 -3.14 -16.94
CA ASP A 512 2.94 -3.37 -16.36
C ASP A 512 2.09 -4.39 -17.14
N ALA A 513 0.87 -4.66 -16.66
CA ALA A 513 -0.06 -5.55 -17.33
C ALA A 513 -0.57 -4.99 -18.67
N ALA A 514 -0.66 -3.68 -18.82
CA ALA A 514 -1.04 -3.02 -20.08
C ALA A 514 0.07 -3.15 -21.15
N GLY A 515 1.33 -3.24 -20.73
CA GLY A 515 2.50 -3.39 -21.59
C GLY A 515 3.32 -2.13 -21.72
N ASN A 516 3.05 -1.11 -20.91
CA ASN A 516 3.88 0.08 -20.83
C ASN A 516 5.21 -0.24 -20.13
N GLU A 517 6.31 0.28 -20.63
CA GLU A 517 7.66 -0.04 -20.12
C GLU A 517 8.39 1.22 -19.63
N THR A 518 8.95 1.15 -18.44
CA THR A 518 9.95 2.10 -17.95
C THR A 518 11.23 1.39 -17.56
N CYS A 519 12.36 2.04 -17.83
CA CYS A 519 13.67 1.56 -17.39
C CYS A 519 14.50 2.71 -16.80
N ARG A 520 15.13 2.46 -15.66
CA ARG A 520 16.06 3.40 -15.00
C ARG A 520 17.44 2.80 -14.84
N THR A 521 18.49 3.56 -15.18
CA THR A 521 19.88 3.15 -14.95
C THR A 521 20.22 3.30 -13.47
N VAL A 522 20.81 2.26 -12.89
CA VAL A 522 21.30 2.30 -11.51
C VAL A 522 22.58 3.13 -11.49
N PRO A 523 22.69 4.14 -10.62
CA PRO A 523 23.91 4.92 -10.47
C PRO A 523 25.12 4.04 -10.12
N SER A 524 26.31 4.40 -10.65
CA SER A 524 27.56 3.68 -10.40
C SER A 524 28.15 4.00 -9.03
#